data_b22d11af91edf919f28eb304415c0123
#
_entry.id   b22d11af91edf919f28eb304415c0123
#
_cell.length_a   1.000
_cell.length_b   1.000
_cell.length_c   1.000
_cell.angle_alpha   90.00
_cell.angle_beta   90.00
_cell.angle_gamma   90.00
#
_symmetry.space_group_name_H-M   'P 1'
#
loop_
_entity.id
_entity.type
_entity.pdbx_description
1 polymer ?
#
loop_
_entity_poly.entity_id
_entity_poly.type
_entity_poly.pdbx_seq_one_letter_code
_entity_poly.pdbx_strand_id
1 'polypeptide(L)'
;MDKLRIIIAGGGTGGHLFPALAIGEEIISRNPKTKIHYIGSEYGLEAKVFPIKDVWHTLLPIRGFQRGLRYNNMIRNFILPFRIIRSIYKCKKIYNDFMPNIVIGTGGYASAVPLLIATNKKNKIPIILQEQNSFPGLTTKWFAKKAKKICVAFNEKNADLIGKIIHTGNPIRTGITKGVKKSGYKN
;
A
#
# COMPACT_ATOMS: atom_id res chain seq x y z
N MET A 1 -3.67 4.98 25.76
CA MET A 1 -3.24 5.18 24.35
C MET A 1 -4.50 5.28 23.51
N ASP A 2 -4.61 6.34 22.74
CA ASP A 2 -5.74 6.58 21.86
C ASP A 2 -5.83 5.49 20.78
N LYS A 3 -7.07 5.23 20.37
CA LYS A 3 -7.38 4.21 19.36
C LYS A 3 -6.84 4.62 18.00
N LEU A 4 -5.65 4.13 17.63
CA LEU A 4 -4.99 4.48 16.37
C LEU A 4 -5.79 3.93 15.18
N ARG A 5 -6.01 4.77 14.16
CA ARG A 5 -6.70 4.42 12.90
C ARG A 5 -5.72 4.56 11.74
N ILE A 6 -5.47 3.45 11.08
CA ILE A 6 -4.47 3.36 10.01
C ILE A 6 -5.13 2.90 8.71
N ILE A 7 -4.90 3.62 7.63
CA ILE A 7 -5.14 3.09 6.28
C ILE A 7 -3.84 2.48 5.76
N ILE A 8 -3.92 1.23 5.29
CA ILE A 8 -2.83 0.58 4.56
C ILE A 8 -3.27 0.39 3.11
N ALA A 9 -2.58 1.06 2.20
CA ALA A 9 -2.92 1.08 0.78
C ALA A 9 -1.80 0.46 -0.06
N GLY A 10 -2.16 -0.52 -0.87
CA GLY A 10 -1.22 -1.19 -1.76
C GLY A 10 -1.86 -2.36 -2.46
N GLY A 11 -1.25 -2.82 -3.55
CA GLY A 11 -1.77 -3.95 -4.29
C GLY A 11 -1.43 -3.91 -5.77
N GLY A 12 -2.21 -4.67 -6.54
CA GLY A 12 -1.95 -4.98 -7.93
C GLY A 12 -1.15 -6.26 -8.10
N THR A 13 -0.13 -6.46 -7.28
CA THR A 13 0.73 -7.65 -7.28
C THR A 13 0.99 -8.15 -5.86
N GLY A 14 1.45 -9.41 -5.73
CA GLY A 14 1.82 -9.98 -4.43
C GLY A 14 2.94 -9.20 -3.73
N GLY A 15 3.88 -8.62 -4.50
CA GLY A 15 4.98 -7.82 -3.96
C GLY A 15 4.52 -6.61 -3.14
N HIS A 16 3.37 -6.02 -3.44
CA HIS A 16 2.81 -4.89 -2.69
C HIS A 16 1.77 -5.32 -1.66
N LEU A 17 0.99 -6.36 -1.98
CA LEU A 17 -0.09 -6.84 -1.12
C LEU A 17 0.43 -7.52 0.15
N PHE A 18 1.39 -8.45 0.02
CA PHE A 18 1.85 -9.21 1.17
C PHE A 18 2.62 -8.37 2.20
N PRO A 19 3.46 -7.40 1.81
CA PRO A 19 3.98 -6.41 2.75
C PRO A 19 2.90 -5.60 3.46
N ALA A 20 1.82 -5.19 2.76
CA ALA A 20 0.70 -4.49 3.38
C ALA A 20 0.05 -5.32 4.49
N LEU A 21 -0.21 -6.61 4.23
CA LEU A 21 -0.78 -7.53 5.22
C LEU A 21 0.19 -7.78 6.37
N ALA A 22 1.48 -8.02 6.09
CA ALA A 22 2.48 -8.26 7.13
C ALA A 22 2.64 -7.07 8.08
N ILE A 23 2.65 -5.85 7.55
CA ILE A 23 2.69 -4.61 8.34
C ILE A 23 1.45 -4.51 9.23
N GLY A 24 0.27 -4.77 8.69
CA GLY A 24 -0.96 -4.69 9.46
C GLY A 24 -1.05 -5.77 10.55
N GLU A 25 -0.67 -7.00 10.25
CA GLU A 25 -0.61 -8.10 11.21
C GLU A 25 0.34 -7.74 12.38
N GLU A 26 1.51 -7.18 12.10
CA GLU A 26 2.48 -6.77 13.11
C GLU A 26 1.98 -5.58 13.96
N ILE A 27 1.34 -4.59 13.34
CA ILE A 27 0.76 -3.45 14.07
C ILE A 27 -0.32 -3.92 15.05
N ILE A 28 -1.23 -4.79 14.62
CA ILE A 28 -2.29 -5.33 15.47
C ILE A 28 -1.70 -6.20 16.59
N SER A 29 -0.67 -7.00 16.30
CA SER A 29 0.02 -7.81 17.30
C SER A 29 0.62 -6.95 18.43
N ARG A 30 1.21 -5.79 18.09
CA ARG A 30 1.79 -4.87 19.07
C ARG A 30 0.76 -3.99 19.78
N ASN A 31 -0.31 -3.62 19.09
CA ASN A 31 -1.37 -2.79 19.62
C ASN A 31 -2.75 -3.24 19.12
N PRO A 32 -3.39 -4.20 19.81
CA PRO A 32 -4.69 -4.77 19.42
C PRO A 32 -5.83 -3.74 19.37
N LYS A 33 -5.68 -2.57 19.98
CA LYS A 33 -6.67 -1.48 19.93
C LYS A 33 -6.63 -0.69 18.61
N THR A 34 -5.60 -0.88 17.79
CA THR A 34 -5.48 -0.22 16.48
C THR A 34 -6.53 -0.73 15.51
N LYS A 35 -7.15 0.20 14.79
CA LYS A 35 -8.05 -0.14 13.67
C LYS A 35 -7.31 0.03 12.36
N ILE A 36 -7.35 -0.99 11.51
CA ILE A 36 -6.75 -0.96 10.18
C ILE A 36 -7.84 -1.09 9.14
N HIS A 37 -7.79 -0.22 8.13
CA HIS A 37 -8.61 -0.30 6.93
C HIS A 37 -7.68 -0.47 5.72
N TYR A 38 -7.78 -1.61 5.04
CA TYR A 38 -7.00 -1.87 3.84
C TYR A 38 -7.68 -1.27 2.61
N ILE A 39 -6.89 -0.65 1.72
CA ILE A 39 -7.37 -0.17 0.43
C ILE A 39 -6.56 -0.81 -0.68
N GLY A 40 -7.26 -1.48 -1.59
CA GLY A 40 -6.69 -2.16 -2.75
C GLY A 40 -7.43 -1.84 -4.04
N SER A 41 -7.21 -2.64 -5.09
CA SER A 41 -7.87 -2.55 -6.39
C SER A 41 -8.84 -3.71 -6.59
N GLU A 42 -9.97 -3.46 -7.25
CA GLU A 42 -10.90 -4.49 -7.70
C GLU A 42 -10.26 -5.46 -8.73
N TYR A 43 -9.14 -5.07 -9.33
CA TYR A 43 -8.49 -5.81 -10.41
C TYR A 43 -7.15 -6.44 -10.01
N GLY A 44 -6.75 -6.30 -8.76
CA GLY A 44 -5.51 -6.83 -8.22
C GLY A 44 -5.72 -8.14 -7.46
N LEU A 45 -4.62 -8.71 -6.99
CA LEU A 45 -4.62 -9.93 -6.17
C LEU A 45 -5.40 -9.72 -4.85
N GLU A 46 -5.40 -8.50 -4.34
CA GLU A 46 -6.10 -8.11 -3.12
C GLU A 46 -7.61 -8.35 -3.17
N ALA A 47 -8.23 -8.29 -4.36
CA ALA A 47 -9.65 -8.58 -4.53
C ALA A 47 -10.02 -10.01 -4.13
N LYS A 48 -9.07 -10.94 -4.25
CA LYS A 48 -9.22 -12.33 -3.83
C LYS A 48 -8.75 -12.57 -2.40
N VAL A 49 -7.67 -11.92 -2.00
CA VAL A 49 -6.98 -12.20 -0.74
C VAL A 49 -7.65 -11.53 0.46
N PHE A 50 -8.11 -10.28 0.35
CA PHE A 50 -8.72 -9.58 1.47
C PHE A 50 -9.97 -10.27 2.02
N PRO A 51 -10.93 -10.75 1.18
CA PRO A 51 -12.06 -11.51 1.69
C PRO A 51 -11.67 -12.80 2.41
N ILE A 52 -10.67 -13.54 1.85
CA ILE A 52 -10.18 -14.80 2.47
C ILE A 52 -9.52 -14.53 3.82
N LYS A 53 -8.84 -13.38 3.96
CA LYS A 53 -8.18 -12.97 5.20
C LYS A 53 -9.11 -12.30 6.21
N ASP A 54 -10.36 -12.11 5.84
CA ASP A 54 -11.39 -11.44 6.66
C ASP A 54 -10.91 -10.10 7.26
N VAL A 55 -10.18 -9.32 6.46
CA VAL A 55 -9.70 -8.01 6.88
C VAL A 55 -10.67 -6.91 6.46
N TRP A 56 -10.81 -5.87 7.28
CA TRP A 56 -11.62 -4.71 6.90
C TRP A 56 -10.98 -3.98 5.72
N HIS A 57 -11.65 -3.99 4.58
CA HIS A 57 -11.08 -3.48 3.35
C HIS A 57 -12.07 -2.74 2.44
N THR A 58 -11.54 -1.99 1.52
CA THR A 58 -12.26 -1.43 0.37
C THR A 58 -11.44 -1.61 -0.90
N LEU A 59 -12.11 -2.06 -1.95
CA LEU A 59 -11.52 -2.15 -3.27
C LEU A 59 -11.94 -0.95 -4.10
N LEU A 60 -10.96 -0.31 -4.75
CA LEU A 60 -11.16 0.82 -5.64
C LEU A 60 -11.22 0.34 -7.10
N PRO A 61 -12.06 0.92 -7.96
CA PRO A 61 -12.13 0.58 -9.39
C PRO A 61 -10.94 1.15 -10.18
N ILE A 62 -9.75 1.15 -9.59
CA ILE A 62 -8.53 1.67 -10.21
C ILE A 62 -7.70 0.53 -10.80
N ARG A 63 -7.10 0.79 -11.95
CA ARG A 63 -6.20 -0.11 -12.66
C ARG A 63 -4.94 0.62 -13.06
N GLY A 64 -3.82 -0.10 -13.15
CA GLY A 64 -2.60 0.45 -13.71
C GLY A 64 -2.76 0.77 -15.20
N PHE A 65 -2.03 1.79 -15.67
CA PHE A 65 -1.94 2.13 -17.09
C PHE A 65 -1.43 0.92 -17.89
N GLN A 66 -2.15 0.57 -18.95
CA GLN A 66 -1.80 -0.57 -19.80
C GLN A 66 -0.84 -0.11 -20.88
N ARG A 67 0.36 -0.70 -20.89
CA ARG A 67 1.37 -0.45 -21.93
C ARG A 67 1.02 -1.27 -23.18
N GLY A 68 1.20 -0.68 -24.36
CA GLY A 68 0.97 -1.30 -25.65
C GLY A 68 -0.26 -0.80 -26.39
N LEU A 69 -0.21 -0.84 -27.72
CA LEU A 69 -1.18 -0.26 -28.65
C LEU A 69 -2.34 -1.21 -29.01
N ARG A 70 -2.55 -2.31 -28.27
CA ARG A 70 -3.70 -3.18 -28.51
C ARG A 70 -5.00 -2.43 -28.25
N TYR A 71 -5.99 -2.58 -29.12
CA TYR A 71 -7.31 -1.94 -29.04
C TYR A 71 -7.93 -2.00 -27.65
N ASN A 72 -7.89 -3.16 -27.01
CA ASN A 72 -8.38 -3.35 -25.65
C ASN A 72 -7.63 -2.50 -24.60
N ASN A 73 -6.35 -2.22 -24.81
CA ASN A 73 -5.56 -1.37 -23.90
C ASN A 73 -5.93 0.11 -24.09
N MET A 74 -6.21 0.52 -25.32
CA MET A 74 -6.63 1.91 -25.61
C MET A 74 -7.98 2.20 -24.94
N ILE A 75 -8.98 1.32 -25.08
CA ILE A 75 -10.27 1.47 -24.40
C ILE A 75 -10.10 1.51 -22.89
N ARG A 76 -9.28 0.63 -22.31
CA ARG A 76 -9.02 0.58 -20.87
C ARG A 76 -8.36 1.86 -20.37
N ASN A 77 -7.44 2.42 -21.15
CA ASN A 77 -6.77 3.69 -20.82
C ASN A 77 -7.72 4.88 -20.98
N PHE A 78 -8.63 4.86 -21.96
CA PHE A 78 -9.66 5.89 -22.13
C PHE A 78 -10.64 5.96 -20.94
N ILE A 79 -10.97 4.82 -20.35
CA ILE A 79 -11.86 4.74 -19.18
C ILE A 79 -11.10 5.09 -17.87
N LEU A 80 -9.77 5.09 -17.87
CA LEU A 80 -8.96 5.29 -16.67
C LEU A 80 -9.28 6.60 -15.91
N PRO A 81 -9.46 7.78 -16.55
CA PRO A 81 -9.83 9.01 -15.84
C PRO A 81 -11.14 8.87 -15.03
N PHE A 82 -12.16 8.25 -15.59
CA PHE A 82 -13.44 8.03 -14.90
C PHE A 82 -13.26 7.10 -13.68
N ARG A 83 -12.42 6.07 -13.81
CA ARG A 83 -12.08 5.17 -12.70
C ARG A 83 -11.34 5.89 -11.60
N ILE A 84 -10.41 6.79 -11.95
CA ILE A 84 -9.68 7.61 -10.99
C ILE A 84 -10.65 8.51 -10.23
N ILE A 85 -11.54 9.22 -10.92
CA ILE A 85 -12.54 10.10 -10.31
C ILE A 85 -13.43 9.29 -9.34
N ARG A 86 -13.97 8.16 -9.77
CA ARG A 86 -14.78 7.29 -8.92
C ARG A 86 -14.00 6.79 -7.69
N SER A 87 -12.72 6.44 -7.89
CA SER A 87 -11.82 6.02 -6.80
C SER A 87 -11.58 7.16 -5.81
N ILE A 88 -11.43 8.40 -6.28
CA ILE A 88 -11.28 9.58 -5.43
C ILE A 88 -12.54 9.78 -4.56
N TYR A 89 -13.74 9.72 -5.14
CA TYR A 89 -14.98 9.86 -4.38
C TYR A 89 -15.13 8.77 -3.32
N LYS A 90 -14.92 7.51 -3.70
CA LYS A 90 -15.00 6.36 -2.80
C LYS A 90 -13.98 6.49 -1.65
N CYS A 91 -12.76 6.89 -1.99
CA CYS A 91 -11.69 7.07 -1.01
C CYS A 91 -11.94 8.27 -0.08
N LYS A 92 -12.46 9.41 -0.58
CA LYS A 92 -12.84 10.55 0.26
C LYS A 92 -13.91 10.17 1.28
N LYS A 93 -14.91 9.38 0.89
CA LYS A 93 -15.92 8.87 1.82
C LYS A 93 -15.28 8.06 2.94
N ILE A 94 -14.37 7.11 2.60
CA ILE A 94 -13.63 6.33 3.59
C ILE A 94 -12.86 7.24 4.55
N TYR A 95 -12.19 8.27 4.05
CA TYR A 95 -11.42 9.19 4.89
C TYR A 95 -12.28 9.98 5.84
N ASN A 96 -13.45 10.40 5.42
CA ASN A 96 -14.41 11.11 6.27
C ASN A 96 -14.99 10.19 7.37
N ASP A 97 -15.34 8.95 7.01
CA ASP A 97 -15.98 8.01 7.94
C ASP A 97 -14.97 7.40 8.91
N PHE A 98 -13.78 7.03 8.40
CA PHE A 98 -12.74 6.36 9.17
C PHE A 98 -11.82 7.31 9.93
N MET A 99 -11.62 8.54 9.43
CA MET A 99 -10.72 9.58 9.99
C MET A 99 -9.35 9.02 10.35
N PRO A 100 -8.53 8.60 9.37
CA PRO A 100 -7.24 7.96 9.64
C PRO A 100 -6.25 8.93 10.27
N ASN A 101 -5.47 8.44 11.23
CA ASN A 101 -4.36 9.18 11.84
C ASN A 101 -3.08 9.12 10.98
N ILE A 102 -2.94 8.03 10.19
CA ILE A 102 -1.78 7.79 9.35
C ILE A 102 -2.18 6.92 8.15
N VAL A 103 -1.46 7.08 7.04
CA VAL A 103 -1.62 6.24 5.86
C VAL A 103 -0.30 5.60 5.48
N ILE A 104 -0.30 4.29 5.28
CA ILE A 104 0.86 3.52 4.85
C ILE A 104 0.64 3.10 3.40
N GLY A 105 1.56 3.50 2.52
CA GLY A 105 1.57 3.07 1.12
C GLY A 105 2.63 2.01 0.89
N THR A 106 2.23 0.82 0.44
CA THR A 106 3.17 -0.28 0.12
C THR A 106 3.45 -0.40 -1.38
N GLY A 107 3.02 0.60 -2.17
CA GLY A 107 3.29 0.65 -3.59
C GLY A 107 2.15 0.12 -4.46
N GLY A 108 2.42 0.08 -5.76
CA GLY A 108 1.43 -0.22 -6.79
C GLY A 108 0.45 0.94 -7.04
N TYR A 109 -0.27 0.85 -8.15
CA TYR A 109 -1.25 1.88 -8.55
C TYR A 109 -2.42 2.01 -7.55
N ALA A 110 -2.71 0.95 -6.79
CA ALA A 110 -3.78 0.94 -5.80
C ALA A 110 -3.53 1.92 -4.65
N SER A 111 -2.27 2.22 -4.32
CA SER A 111 -1.91 3.16 -3.26
C SER A 111 -1.93 4.64 -3.70
N ALA A 112 -1.93 4.93 -5.01
CA ALA A 112 -1.80 6.30 -5.51
C ALA A 112 -2.94 7.23 -5.05
N VAL A 113 -4.20 6.80 -5.19
CA VAL A 113 -5.36 7.61 -4.79
C VAL A 113 -5.44 7.82 -3.27
N PRO A 114 -5.30 6.79 -2.42
CA PRO A 114 -5.22 7.00 -0.97
C PRO A 114 -4.12 7.98 -0.55
N LEU A 115 -2.91 7.84 -1.08
CA LEU A 115 -1.80 8.74 -0.76
C LEU A 115 -2.06 10.18 -1.25
N LEU A 116 -2.68 10.35 -2.42
CA LEU A 116 -3.07 11.65 -2.94
C LEU A 116 -4.04 12.38 -1.99
N ILE A 117 -5.04 11.67 -1.47
CA ILE A 117 -6.02 12.23 -0.55
C ILE A 117 -5.38 12.55 0.80
N ALA A 118 -4.55 11.66 1.33
CA ALA A 118 -3.83 11.89 2.59
C ALA A 118 -2.97 13.15 2.54
N THR A 119 -2.25 13.35 1.42
CA THR A 119 -1.28 14.45 1.25
C THR A 119 -1.90 15.74 0.73
N ASN A 120 -3.20 15.80 0.51
CA ASN A 120 -3.90 17.03 0.09
C ASN A 120 -3.73 18.10 1.19
N LYS A 121 -3.64 19.38 0.76
CA LYS A 121 -3.52 20.54 1.66
C LYS A 121 -4.60 20.61 2.74
N LYS A 122 -5.80 20.10 2.45
CA LYS A 122 -6.93 20.07 3.39
C LYS A 122 -6.74 19.00 4.48
N ASN A 123 -6.27 17.80 4.12
CA ASN A 123 -6.22 16.65 5.05
C ASN A 123 -4.92 16.60 5.85
N LYS A 124 -3.78 16.83 5.18
CA LYS A 124 -2.41 16.82 5.79
C LYS A 124 -2.14 15.60 6.68
N ILE A 125 -2.72 14.44 6.33
CA ILE A 125 -2.52 13.20 7.07
C ILE A 125 -1.11 12.69 6.79
N PRO A 126 -0.32 12.35 7.83
CA PRO A 126 1.03 11.85 7.64
C PRO A 126 1.01 10.52 6.85
N ILE A 127 1.95 10.37 5.93
CA ILE A 127 2.13 9.14 5.17
C ILE A 127 3.48 8.50 5.47
N ILE A 128 3.50 7.17 5.48
CA ILE A 128 4.70 6.33 5.45
C ILE A 128 4.66 5.54 4.17
N LEU A 129 5.80 5.43 3.50
CA LEU A 129 5.96 4.59 2.33
C LEU A 129 6.82 3.37 2.68
N GLN A 130 6.47 2.23 2.12
CA GLN A 130 7.29 1.03 2.16
C GLN A 130 7.63 0.63 0.73
N GLU A 131 8.92 0.50 0.43
CA GLU A 131 9.45 0.13 -0.88
C GLU A 131 10.20 -1.20 -0.80
N GLN A 132 9.74 -2.16 -1.56
CA GLN A 132 10.25 -3.53 -1.56
C GLN A 132 11.38 -3.76 -2.57
N ASN A 133 11.46 -2.90 -3.58
CA ASN A 133 12.37 -3.06 -4.70
C ASN A 133 13.62 -2.21 -4.50
N SER A 134 14.72 -2.63 -5.11
CA SER A 134 15.95 -1.81 -5.18
C SER A 134 15.72 -0.51 -5.95
N PHE A 135 14.84 -0.53 -6.95
CA PHE A 135 14.43 0.67 -7.69
C PHE A 135 13.01 1.09 -7.27
N PRO A 136 12.83 2.33 -6.77
CA PRO A 136 11.52 2.79 -6.32
C PRO A 136 10.49 2.80 -7.45
N GLY A 137 9.30 2.29 -7.14
CA GLY A 137 8.15 2.37 -8.03
C GLY A 137 7.66 3.81 -8.21
N LEU A 138 6.87 4.05 -9.29
CA LEU A 138 6.35 5.40 -9.61
C LEU A 138 5.59 6.03 -8.44
N THR A 139 4.75 5.27 -7.76
CA THR A 139 3.98 5.78 -6.62
C THR A 139 4.91 6.22 -5.48
N THR A 140 5.94 5.43 -5.17
CA THR A 140 6.95 5.79 -4.17
C THR A 140 7.64 7.09 -4.55
N LYS A 141 8.10 7.23 -5.82
CA LYS A 141 8.75 8.45 -6.31
C LYS A 141 7.84 9.69 -6.20
N TRP A 142 6.57 9.58 -6.58
CA TRP A 142 5.62 10.71 -6.54
C TRP A 142 5.35 11.23 -5.13
N PHE A 143 5.35 10.34 -4.16
CA PHE A 143 5.01 10.70 -2.79
C PHE A 143 6.21 10.79 -1.84
N ALA A 144 7.43 10.47 -2.28
CA ALA A 144 8.64 10.48 -1.47
C ALA A 144 8.85 11.78 -0.70
N LYS A 145 8.76 12.93 -1.40
CA LYS A 145 8.94 14.27 -0.80
C LYS A 145 7.89 14.60 0.28
N LYS A 146 6.70 14.01 0.20
CA LYS A 146 5.58 14.23 1.13
C LYS A 146 5.57 13.23 2.29
N ALA A 147 6.30 12.14 2.19
CA ALA A 147 6.34 11.10 3.20
C ALA A 147 7.06 11.56 4.46
N LYS A 148 6.56 11.15 5.62
CA LYS A 148 7.24 11.34 6.91
C LYS A 148 8.44 10.41 7.02
N LYS A 149 8.30 9.16 6.52
CA LYS A 149 9.35 8.14 6.46
C LYS A 149 9.15 7.26 5.24
N ILE A 150 10.25 6.75 4.72
CA ILE A 150 10.28 5.77 3.63
C ILE A 150 11.07 4.57 4.13
N CYS A 151 10.36 3.48 4.39
CA CYS A 151 10.94 2.20 4.78
C CYS A 151 11.37 1.46 3.52
N VAL A 152 12.65 1.13 3.39
CA VAL A 152 13.19 0.46 2.21
C VAL A 152 13.73 -0.93 2.55
N ALA A 153 13.60 -1.85 1.59
CA ALA A 153 14.14 -3.20 1.72
C ALA A 153 15.64 -3.26 1.44
N PHE A 154 16.12 -2.39 0.57
CA PHE A 154 17.52 -2.37 0.12
C PHE A 154 18.14 -1.02 0.42
N ASN A 155 19.40 -1.03 0.86
CA ASN A 155 20.15 0.18 1.25
C ASN A 155 20.85 0.82 0.04
N GLU A 156 20.24 0.79 -1.13
CA GLU A 156 20.79 1.47 -2.30
C GLU A 156 20.59 2.98 -2.21
N LYS A 157 21.61 3.74 -2.61
CA LYS A 157 21.55 5.20 -2.69
C LYS A 157 20.62 5.61 -3.85
N ASN A 158 19.33 5.63 -3.59
CA ASN A 158 18.35 6.16 -4.52
C ASN A 158 18.28 7.67 -4.37
N ALA A 159 18.88 8.40 -5.31
CA ALA A 159 18.86 9.88 -5.34
C ALA A 159 17.44 10.46 -5.31
N ASP A 160 16.45 9.71 -5.80
CA ASP A 160 15.04 10.10 -5.81
C ASP A 160 14.36 10.06 -4.41
N LEU A 161 14.99 9.43 -3.40
CA LEU A 161 14.42 9.20 -2.07
C LEU A 161 15.16 9.94 -0.94
N ILE A 162 15.65 11.14 -1.20
CA ILE A 162 16.51 11.88 -0.28
C ILE A 162 15.85 12.18 1.07
N GLY A 163 16.54 11.85 2.15
CA GLY A 163 16.42 12.50 3.47
C GLY A 163 15.50 11.85 4.51
N LYS A 164 14.65 10.85 4.15
CA LYS A 164 13.68 10.26 5.09
C LYS A 164 13.66 8.73 5.08
N ILE A 165 14.74 8.14 4.59
CA ILE A 165 14.89 6.70 4.40
C ILE A 165 15.22 6.00 5.71
N ILE A 166 14.58 4.86 5.95
CA ILE A 166 14.92 3.91 7.00
C ILE A 166 15.06 2.54 6.34
N HIS A 167 16.20 1.91 6.47
CA HIS A 167 16.41 0.52 6.04
C HIS A 167 15.74 -0.42 7.05
N THR A 168 14.66 -1.06 6.64
CA THR A 168 13.85 -1.97 7.49
C THR A 168 13.85 -3.40 6.99
N GLY A 169 14.38 -3.65 5.80
CA GLY A 169 14.13 -4.90 5.11
C GLY A 169 12.69 -5.00 4.57
N ASN A 170 12.38 -6.13 3.95
CA ASN A 170 11.03 -6.44 3.50
C ASN A 170 10.19 -6.99 4.66
N PRO A 171 8.96 -6.48 4.86
CA PRO A 171 8.01 -7.07 5.79
C PRO A 171 7.67 -8.51 5.38
N ILE A 172 7.87 -9.44 6.29
CA ILE A 172 7.64 -10.86 6.09
C ILE A 172 6.49 -11.32 6.99
N ARG A 173 5.56 -12.11 6.43
CA ARG A 173 4.45 -12.69 7.21
C ARG A 173 4.98 -13.66 8.27
N THR A 174 4.44 -13.57 9.48
CA THR A 174 4.84 -14.39 10.64
C THR A 174 4.80 -15.89 10.38
N GLY A 175 3.93 -16.38 9.49
CA GLY A 175 3.86 -17.80 9.11
C GLY A 175 5.08 -18.32 8.34
N ILE A 176 5.77 -17.45 7.59
CA ILE A 176 6.97 -17.83 6.82
C ILE A 176 8.18 -17.98 7.75
N THR A 177 8.34 -17.11 8.72
CA THR A 177 9.45 -17.16 9.69
C THR A 177 9.38 -18.38 10.62
N LYS A 178 8.19 -18.88 10.93
CA LYS A 178 8.01 -20.10 11.72
C LYS A 178 8.32 -21.38 10.93
N GLY A 179 8.17 -21.36 9.60
CA GLY A 179 8.46 -22.49 8.71
C GLY A 179 9.96 -22.74 8.49
N VAL A 180 10.77 -21.68 8.45
CA VAL A 180 12.22 -21.78 8.22
C VAL A 180 12.98 -22.43 9.38
N LYS A 181 12.42 -22.42 10.61
CA LYS A 181 13.03 -23.11 11.75
C LYS A 181 12.87 -24.64 11.75
N LYS A 182 12.03 -25.21 10.86
CA LYS A 182 11.79 -26.66 10.81
C LYS A 182 12.55 -27.43 9.71
N SER A 183 13.17 -26.75 8.76
CA SER A 183 14.06 -27.39 7.77
C SER A 183 15.54 -27.13 8.12
N GLY A 184 15.94 -27.55 9.31
CA GLY A 184 17.35 -27.78 9.60
C GLY A 184 17.85 -28.88 8.66
N TYR A 185 18.77 -28.57 7.79
CA TYR A 185 19.53 -29.54 7.03
C TYR A 185 20.04 -30.62 8.00
N LYS A 186 19.53 -31.83 7.87
CA LYS A 186 20.22 -33.02 8.33
C LYS A 186 21.11 -33.48 7.16
N ASN A 187 22.40 -33.25 7.29
CA ASN A 187 23.40 -33.98 6.55
C ASN A 187 23.39 -35.44 6.96
#